data_6076b17413d26d75c4315e646f9e6118
#
_entry.id   6076b17413d26d75c4315e646f9e6118
#
_cell.length_a   1.000
_cell.length_b   1.000
_cell.length_c   1.000
_cell.angle_alpha   90.00
_cell.angle_beta   90.00
_cell.angle_gamma   90.00
#
_symmetry.space_group_name_H-M   'P 1'
#
loop_
_entity.id
_entity.type
_entity.pdbx_description
1 polymer ?
#
loop_
_entity_poly.entity_id
_entity_poly.type
_entity_poly.pdbx_seq_one_letter_code
_entity_poly.pdbx_strand_id
1 'polypeptide(L)'
;MPLTHLIETFNQRFITENQLNKPPFDFRAGQVFGRFGNLTFTSEFRPIRQLSSLDQIRGHDTAPLIFSPANLEGTPEGLVDESVPTIVSLDRLSRTVHMLNYLLLDQDNGSLFLHVHPQHILTVKKDHGAYFEDIIRSCGLSIRRIVVSLTLSTRQDANLPVLLDRLRNYRERGYTIAIRFDANTPETLTEKVKNHFLHRLAPDHVRLSIGIFDHEYQGRSGERQRQSLLTAIRQHDTQIHFTGIRSMEDLILSRELGGDYVEGTYFENELHASRTLRRFA
;
A
#
# COMPACT_ATOMS: atom_id res chain seq x y z
N MET A 1 -15.19 18.15 -8.87
CA MET A 1 -16.49 17.90 -8.20
C MET A 1 -16.29 18.10 -6.71
N PRO A 2 -17.22 18.75 -5.95
CA PRO A 2 -17.07 18.89 -4.50
C PRO A 2 -17.00 17.50 -3.81
N LEU A 3 -16.18 17.38 -2.76
CA LEU A 3 -15.98 16.11 -2.04
C LEU A 3 -17.30 15.53 -1.49
N THR A 4 -18.19 16.40 -0.98
CA THR A 4 -19.50 15.98 -0.46
C THR A 4 -20.34 15.28 -1.53
N HIS A 5 -20.34 15.79 -2.75
CA HIS A 5 -21.06 15.16 -3.87
C HIS A 5 -20.44 13.82 -4.28
N LEU A 6 -19.10 13.70 -4.25
CA LEU A 6 -18.42 12.41 -4.47
C LEU A 6 -18.84 11.37 -3.42
N ILE A 7 -18.88 11.78 -2.15
CA ILE A 7 -19.29 10.92 -1.03
C ILE A 7 -20.73 10.45 -1.23
N GLU A 8 -21.66 11.34 -1.59
CA GLU A 8 -23.05 10.98 -1.87
C GLU A 8 -23.14 9.99 -3.05
N THR A 9 -22.43 10.25 -4.14
CA THR A 9 -22.41 9.37 -5.32
C THR A 9 -21.89 7.97 -4.96
N PHE A 10 -20.79 7.89 -4.21
CA PHE A 10 -20.23 6.62 -3.81
C PHE A 10 -21.07 5.89 -2.76
N ASN A 11 -21.73 6.62 -1.86
CA ASN A 11 -22.69 6.03 -0.94
C ASN A 11 -23.84 5.33 -1.68
N GLN A 12 -24.44 6.00 -2.68
CA GLN A 12 -25.50 5.40 -3.50
C GLN A 12 -25.02 4.16 -4.25
N ARG A 13 -23.85 4.24 -4.86
CA ARG A 13 -23.23 3.10 -5.57
C ARG A 13 -23.01 1.92 -4.64
N PHE A 14 -22.37 2.12 -3.49
CA PHE A 14 -22.05 1.04 -2.54
C PHE A 14 -23.31 0.44 -1.90
N ILE A 15 -24.32 1.25 -1.58
CA ILE A 15 -25.63 0.76 -1.09
C ILE A 15 -26.26 -0.18 -2.11
N THR A 16 -26.29 0.22 -3.37
CA THR A 16 -26.90 -0.57 -4.46
C THR A 16 -26.12 -1.85 -4.74
N GLU A 17 -24.78 -1.75 -4.88
CA GLU A 17 -23.93 -2.90 -5.23
C GLU A 17 -23.84 -3.94 -4.11
N ASN A 18 -23.87 -3.54 -2.85
CA ASN A 18 -23.66 -4.42 -1.69
C ASN A 18 -24.92 -4.59 -0.83
N GLN A 19 -26.08 -4.10 -1.29
CA GLN A 19 -27.38 -4.17 -0.59
C GLN A 19 -27.30 -3.68 0.88
N LEU A 20 -26.58 -2.55 1.08
CA LEU A 20 -26.39 -2.01 2.42
C LEU A 20 -27.62 -1.22 2.88
N ASN A 21 -27.92 -1.32 4.18
CA ASN A 21 -29.01 -0.56 4.80
C ASN A 21 -28.62 0.88 5.21
N LYS A 22 -27.33 1.20 5.22
CA LYS A 22 -26.81 2.50 5.64
C LYS A 22 -25.64 2.92 4.74
N PRO A 23 -25.44 4.24 4.56
CA PRO A 23 -24.29 4.77 3.82
C PRO A 23 -22.98 4.34 4.47
N PRO A 24 -22.04 3.75 3.70
CA PRO A 24 -20.75 3.32 4.24
C PRO A 24 -19.73 4.45 4.42
N PHE A 25 -19.91 5.61 3.76
CA PHE A 25 -19.01 6.75 3.86
C PHE A 25 -19.63 7.90 4.63
N ASP A 26 -18.86 8.52 5.53
CA ASP A 26 -19.23 9.65 6.34
C ASP A 26 -18.09 10.69 6.36
N PHE A 27 -18.42 11.97 6.22
CA PHE A 27 -17.44 13.06 6.30
C PHE A 27 -17.62 13.82 7.60
N ARG A 28 -16.64 13.74 8.47
CA ARG A 28 -16.64 14.42 9.77
C ARG A 28 -15.23 14.79 10.20
N ALA A 29 -15.11 15.85 11.00
CA ALA A 29 -13.82 16.34 11.50
C ALA A 29 -12.73 16.50 10.41
N GLY A 30 -13.14 16.88 9.18
CA GLY A 30 -12.21 17.10 8.07
C GLY A 30 -11.68 15.84 7.41
N GLN A 31 -12.26 14.66 7.67
CA GLN A 31 -11.85 13.38 7.10
C GLN A 31 -13.05 12.53 6.66
N VAL A 32 -12.81 11.64 5.70
CA VAL A 32 -13.77 10.62 5.29
C VAL A 32 -13.54 9.36 6.09
N PHE A 33 -14.62 8.85 6.69
CA PHE A 33 -14.65 7.59 7.41
C PHE A 33 -15.40 6.54 6.60
N GLY A 34 -14.90 5.30 6.64
CA GLY A 34 -15.58 4.12 6.16
C GLY A 34 -16.21 3.34 7.30
N ARG A 35 -17.38 2.73 7.05
CA ARG A 35 -18.06 1.81 7.98
C ARG A 35 -18.25 0.46 7.33
N PHE A 36 -17.85 -0.58 8.03
CA PHE A 36 -18.02 -1.97 7.60
C PHE A 36 -18.41 -2.83 8.82
N GLY A 37 -19.67 -3.26 8.89
CA GLY A 37 -20.19 -3.89 10.10
C GLY A 37 -20.03 -2.97 11.32
N ASN A 38 -19.31 -3.45 12.32
CA ASN A 38 -18.99 -2.69 13.55
C ASN A 38 -17.67 -1.90 13.45
N LEU A 39 -16.95 -2.03 12.34
CA LEU A 39 -15.72 -1.31 12.13
C LEU A 39 -15.99 0.09 11.58
N THR A 40 -15.31 1.07 12.14
CA THR A 40 -15.16 2.41 11.57
C THR A 40 -13.68 2.67 11.38
N PHE A 41 -13.30 3.17 10.22
CA PHE A 41 -11.90 3.46 9.92
C PHE A 41 -11.76 4.71 9.02
N THR A 42 -10.59 5.29 9.03
CA THR A 42 -10.17 6.35 8.11
C THR A 42 -8.81 6.02 7.52
N SER A 43 -8.13 6.98 6.92
CA SER A 43 -6.83 6.80 6.30
C SER A 43 -5.72 7.38 7.15
N GLU A 44 -4.65 6.61 7.29
CA GLU A 44 -3.32 7.10 7.63
C GLU A 44 -2.50 7.21 6.35
N PHE A 45 -1.75 8.30 6.17
CA PHE A 45 -0.86 8.50 5.04
C PHE A 45 0.57 8.61 5.53
N ARG A 46 1.43 7.71 5.05
CA ARG A 46 2.86 7.68 5.37
C ARG A 46 3.65 8.22 4.18
N PRO A 47 4.35 9.36 4.34
CA PRO A 47 5.08 9.94 3.23
C PRO A 47 6.24 9.04 2.79
N ILE A 48 6.31 8.82 1.48
CA ILE A 48 7.40 8.13 0.80
C ILE A 48 8.37 9.19 0.31
N ARG A 49 9.61 9.13 0.79
CA ARG A 49 10.64 10.11 0.51
C ARG A 49 11.67 9.58 -0.47
N GLN A 50 12.19 10.47 -1.30
CA GLN A 50 13.33 10.14 -2.15
C GLN A 50 14.58 10.05 -1.30
N LEU A 51 15.31 8.93 -1.39
CA LEU A 51 16.47 8.69 -0.51
C LEU A 51 17.65 9.64 -0.81
N SER A 52 17.79 10.11 -2.06
CA SER A 52 18.78 11.12 -2.43
C SER A 52 18.44 12.55 -1.98
N SER A 53 17.17 12.82 -1.64
CA SER A 53 16.67 14.14 -1.24
C SER A 53 15.46 13.95 -0.31
N LEU A 54 15.70 13.79 0.99
CA LEU A 54 14.70 13.37 1.98
C LEU A 54 13.56 14.39 2.22
N ASP A 55 13.74 15.63 1.83
CA ASP A 55 12.70 16.67 1.81
C ASP A 55 11.67 16.47 0.68
N GLN A 56 12.03 15.70 -0.35
CA GLN A 56 11.14 15.42 -1.47
C GLN A 56 10.24 14.22 -1.19
N ILE A 57 8.95 14.51 -1.01
CA ILE A 57 7.90 13.48 -0.92
C ILE A 57 7.49 13.10 -2.34
N ARG A 58 7.62 11.81 -2.69
CA ARG A 58 7.29 11.24 -3.99
C ARG A 58 5.95 10.53 -4.03
N GLY A 59 5.38 10.28 -2.88
CA GLY A 59 4.08 9.62 -2.75
C GLY A 59 3.70 9.40 -1.31
N HIS A 60 2.58 8.70 -1.15
CA HIS A 60 2.08 8.31 0.17
C HIS A 60 1.68 6.84 0.16
N ASP A 61 2.16 6.10 1.14
CA ASP A 61 1.61 4.79 1.46
C ASP A 61 0.36 4.96 2.31
N THR A 62 -0.62 4.09 2.12
CA THR A 62 -1.90 4.16 2.83
C THR A 62 -2.04 3.00 3.81
N ALA A 63 -2.53 3.30 4.99
CA ALA A 63 -2.97 2.31 5.95
C ALA A 63 -4.34 2.69 6.52
N PRO A 64 -5.19 1.73 6.85
CA PRO A 64 -6.42 2.01 7.57
C PRO A 64 -6.13 2.33 9.04
N LEU A 65 -6.64 3.46 9.52
CA LEU A 65 -6.67 3.80 10.93
C LEU A 65 -8.02 3.38 11.50
N ILE A 66 -8.04 2.33 12.33
CA ILE A 66 -9.25 1.66 12.78
C ILE A 66 -9.71 2.23 14.12
N PHE A 67 -11.01 2.48 14.22
CA PHE A 67 -11.70 2.83 15.45
C PHE A 67 -12.70 1.72 15.76
N SER A 68 -12.33 0.82 16.64
CA SER A 68 -13.23 -0.25 17.12
C SER A 68 -13.64 0.04 18.56
N PRO A 69 -14.89 -0.24 18.95
CA PRO A 69 -15.34 -0.12 20.35
C PRO A 69 -14.55 -0.99 21.34
N ALA A 70 -13.84 -2.00 20.86
CA ALA A 70 -13.16 -3.01 21.67
C ALA A 70 -11.63 -2.84 21.73
N ASN A 71 -11.04 -1.71 21.29
CA ASN A 71 -9.58 -1.51 21.21
C ASN A 71 -8.83 -2.69 20.54
N LEU A 72 -9.47 -3.30 19.54
CA LEU A 72 -8.83 -4.39 18.78
C LEU A 72 -7.75 -3.80 17.88
N GLU A 73 -6.51 -4.15 18.14
CA GLU A 73 -5.41 -3.86 17.23
C GLU A 73 -5.40 -4.89 16.10
N GLY A 74 -5.23 -4.43 14.87
CA GLY A 74 -5.13 -5.31 13.72
C GLY A 74 -5.44 -4.61 12.38
N THR A 75 -5.32 -5.36 11.30
CA THR A 75 -5.82 -4.92 10.00
C THR A 75 -7.34 -5.12 9.93
N PRO A 76 -8.08 -4.32 9.12
CA PRO A 76 -9.53 -4.50 8.99
C PRO A 76 -9.91 -5.93 8.60
N GLU A 77 -9.09 -6.57 7.77
CA GLU A 77 -9.30 -7.94 7.30
C GLU A 77 -9.20 -8.98 8.43
N GLY A 78 -8.34 -8.75 9.43
CA GLY A 78 -8.21 -9.62 10.60
C GLY A 78 -9.31 -9.43 11.65
N LEU A 79 -10.14 -8.39 11.51
CA LEU A 79 -11.21 -8.06 12.47
C LEU A 79 -12.60 -8.42 11.96
N VAL A 80 -12.71 -8.96 10.75
CA VAL A 80 -13.99 -9.40 10.15
C VAL A 80 -13.95 -10.87 9.79
N ASP A 81 -15.13 -11.43 9.47
CA ASP A 81 -15.23 -12.77 8.90
C ASP A 81 -14.38 -12.87 7.63
N GLU A 82 -13.46 -13.84 7.59
CA GLU A 82 -12.53 -14.06 6.47
C GLU A 82 -13.22 -14.64 5.20
N SER A 83 -14.55 -14.53 5.08
CA SER A 83 -15.22 -14.91 3.85
C SER A 83 -14.75 -14.06 2.67
N VAL A 84 -14.54 -14.67 1.52
CA VAL A 84 -14.03 -13.98 0.32
C VAL A 84 -14.88 -12.77 -0.10
N PRO A 85 -16.24 -12.83 -0.10
CA PRO A 85 -17.06 -11.67 -0.39
C PRO A 85 -16.84 -10.51 0.57
N THR A 86 -16.68 -10.81 1.86
CA THR A 86 -16.41 -9.82 2.92
C THR A 86 -15.08 -9.12 2.69
N ILE A 87 -14.01 -9.87 2.42
CA ILE A 87 -12.68 -9.33 2.11
C ILE A 87 -12.72 -8.43 0.87
N VAL A 88 -13.39 -8.85 -0.20
CA VAL A 88 -13.51 -8.05 -1.43
C VAL A 88 -14.25 -6.74 -1.20
N SER A 89 -15.34 -6.79 -0.45
CA SER A 89 -16.14 -5.60 -0.14
C SER A 89 -15.39 -4.63 0.75
N LEU A 90 -14.69 -5.13 1.78
CA LEU A 90 -13.87 -4.32 2.68
C LEU A 90 -12.69 -3.69 1.94
N ASP A 91 -11.99 -4.44 1.10
CA ASP A 91 -10.88 -3.95 0.28
C ASP A 91 -11.32 -2.82 -0.67
N ARG A 92 -12.49 -2.95 -1.31
CA ARG A 92 -13.09 -1.89 -2.14
C ARG A 92 -13.41 -0.65 -1.33
N LEU A 93 -14.07 -0.84 -0.18
CA LEU A 93 -14.44 0.25 0.71
C LEU A 93 -13.21 1.00 1.22
N SER A 94 -12.21 0.27 1.70
CA SER A 94 -10.96 0.83 2.24
C SER A 94 -10.23 1.68 1.19
N ARG A 95 -10.04 1.16 0.00
CA ARG A 95 -9.38 1.90 -1.08
C ARG A 95 -10.16 3.16 -1.49
N THR A 96 -11.50 3.10 -1.47
CA THR A 96 -12.33 4.28 -1.76
C THR A 96 -12.15 5.34 -0.68
N VAL A 97 -12.15 4.97 0.61
CA VAL A 97 -11.84 5.88 1.72
C VAL A 97 -10.47 6.53 1.55
N HIS A 98 -9.44 5.73 1.20
CA HIS A 98 -8.10 6.25 0.97
C HIS A 98 -8.06 7.26 -0.18
N MET A 99 -8.72 6.99 -1.30
CA MET A 99 -8.79 7.93 -2.43
C MET A 99 -9.51 9.22 -2.07
N LEU A 100 -10.66 9.14 -1.36
CA LEU A 100 -11.40 10.32 -0.93
C LEU A 100 -10.60 11.18 0.06
N ASN A 101 -9.93 10.57 1.02
CA ASN A 101 -9.07 11.28 1.96
C ASN A 101 -7.81 11.84 1.29
N TYR A 102 -7.30 11.17 0.26
CA TYR A 102 -6.17 11.66 -0.52
C TYR A 102 -6.47 12.99 -1.21
N LEU A 103 -7.73 13.26 -1.59
CA LEU A 103 -8.15 14.54 -2.15
C LEU A 103 -8.06 15.71 -1.16
N LEU A 104 -7.97 15.42 0.14
CA LEU A 104 -7.85 16.42 1.21
C LEU A 104 -6.40 16.78 1.52
N LEU A 105 -5.44 16.01 1.02
CA LEU A 105 -4.04 16.35 1.14
C LEU A 105 -3.68 17.43 0.11
N ASP A 106 -2.85 18.38 0.52
CA ASP A 106 -2.27 19.36 -0.41
C ASP A 106 -1.27 18.64 -1.33
N GLN A 107 -1.63 18.51 -2.63
CA GLN A 107 -1.03 17.51 -3.47
C GLN A 107 -0.34 18.07 -4.68
N ASP A 108 0.94 18.34 -4.55
CA ASP A 108 1.75 18.71 -5.71
C ASP A 108 2.50 17.53 -6.32
N ASN A 109 2.01 16.47 -6.76
CA ASN A 109 2.66 15.48 -7.63
C ASN A 109 3.11 14.12 -7.08
N GLY A 110 2.65 13.66 -5.94
CA GLY A 110 3.02 12.33 -5.45
C GLY A 110 2.16 11.18 -6.00
N SER A 111 2.65 9.95 -5.86
CA SER A 111 1.88 8.72 -6.12
C SER A 111 1.15 8.25 -4.87
N LEU A 112 -0.01 7.63 -5.08
CA LEU A 112 -0.80 7.02 -4.01
C LEU A 112 -0.64 5.50 -4.05
N PHE A 113 -0.01 4.93 -3.03
CA PHE A 113 0.16 3.49 -2.89
C PHE A 113 -1.07 2.91 -2.18
N LEU A 114 -1.85 2.12 -2.92
CA LEU A 114 -3.05 1.45 -2.43
C LEU A 114 -2.79 -0.05 -2.30
N HIS A 115 -2.90 -0.55 -1.08
CA HIS A 115 -2.83 -1.98 -0.85
C HIS A 115 -4.04 -2.68 -1.44
N VAL A 116 -3.79 -3.77 -2.17
CA VAL A 116 -4.84 -4.64 -2.72
C VAL A 116 -4.69 -6.01 -2.09
N HIS A 117 -5.77 -6.49 -1.47
CA HIS A 117 -5.77 -7.81 -0.86
C HIS A 117 -5.65 -8.90 -1.95
N PRO A 118 -4.74 -9.90 -1.80
CA PRO A 118 -4.55 -10.95 -2.79
C PRO A 118 -5.84 -11.70 -3.17
N GLN A 119 -6.72 -11.95 -2.20
CA GLN A 119 -8.01 -12.60 -2.45
C GLN A 119 -8.92 -11.76 -3.36
N HIS A 120 -8.85 -10.43 -3.28
CA HIS A 120 -9.57 -9.57 -4.21
C HIS A 120 -9.09 -9.83 -5.65
N ILE A 121 -7.77 -9.84 -5.86
CA ILE A 121 -7.19 -10.12 -7.18
C ILE A 121 -7.59 -11.52 -7.65
N LEU A 122 -7.57 -12.53 -6.78
CA LEU A 122 -7.88 -13.93 -7.12
C LEU A 122 -9.36 -14.17 -7.39
N THR A 123 -10.27 -13.38 -6.87
CA THR A 123 -11.73 -13.62 -6.95
C THR A 123 -12.36 -12.91 -8.12
N VAL A 124 -11.92 -11.71 -8.47
CA VAL A 124 -12.46 -10.97 -9.62
C VAL A 124 -12.09 -11.69 -10.91
N LYS A 125 -13.10 -12.15 -11.67
CA LYS A 125 -12.89 -13.01 -12.85
C LYS A 125 -12.47 -12.24 -14.11
N LYS A 126 -12.93 -10.99 -14.27
CA LYS A 126 -12.69 -10.16 -15.45
C LYS A 126 -12.50 -8.69 -15.04
N ASP A 127 -11.84 -7.93 -15.91
CA ASP A 127 -11.71 -6.47 -15.80
C ASP A 127 -11.10 -5.99 -14.48
N HIS A 128 -9.99 -6.64 -14.07
CA HIS A 128 -9.22 -6.20 -12.92
C HIS A 128 -8.85 -4.73 -13.07
N GLY A 129 -9.13 -3.95 -12.05
CA GLY A 129 -8.87 -2.50 -12.04
C GLY A 129 -9.96 -1.63 -12.66
N ALA A 130 -10.87 -2.15 -13.50
CA ALA A 130 -11.91 -1.34 -14.14
C ALA A 130 -12.84 -0.67 -13.11
N TYR A 131 -13.23 -1.39 -12.07
CA TYR A 131 -14.07 -0.85 -10.99
C TYR A 131 -13.44 0.39 -10.35
N PHE A 132 -12.14 0.34 -10.08
CA PHE A 132 -11.42 1.46 -9.48
C PHE A 132 -11.11 2.57 -10.47
N GLU A 133 -10.98 2.27 -11.74
CA GLU A 133 -10.77 3.26 -12.78
C GLU A 133 -11.88 4.33 -12.79
N ASP A 134 -13.13 3.90 -12.64
CA ASP A 134 -14.27 4.82 -12.54
C ASP A 134 -14.21 5.68 -11.28
N ILE A 135 -13.82 5.10 -10.14
CA ILE A 135 -13.67 5.84 -8.88
C ILE A 135 -12.53 6.85 -8.98
N ILE A 136 -11.37 6.43 -9.51
CA ILE A 136 -10.19 7.27 -9.71
C ILE A 136 -10.52 8.46 -10.61
N ARG A 137 -11.19 8.22 -11.74
CA ARG A 137 -11.63 9.27 -12.67
C ARG A 137 -12.64 10.22 -12.03
N SER A 138 -13.60 9.69 -11.28
CA SER A 138 -14.58 10.51 -10.55
C SER A 138 -13.91 11.41 -9.51
N CYS A 139 -12.83 10.94 -8.88
CA CYS A 139 -11.98 11.72 -7.99
C CYS A 139 -11.08 12.74 -8.72
N GLY A 140 -11.06 12.77 -10.06
CA GLY A 140 -10.17 13.62 -10.84
C GLY A 140 -8.70 13.22 -10.77
N LEU A 141 -8.40 12.00 -10.31
CA LEU A 141 -7.05 11.46 -10.21
C LEU A 141 -6.62 10.79 -11.52
N SER A 142 -5.32 10.83 -11.80
CA SER A 142 -4.74 10.08 -12.91
C SER A 142 -4.45 8.64 -12.46
N ILE A 143 -4.81 7.64 -13.28
CA ILE A 143 -4.51 6.22 -13.02
C ILE A 143 -3.02 6.00 -12.82
N ARG A 144 -2.16 6.71 -13.55
CA ARG A 144 -0.69 6.62 -13.44
C ARG A 144 -0.14 7.05 -12.08
N ARG A 145 -0.91 7.79 -11.29
CA ARG A 145 -0.56 8.18 -9.92
C ARG A 145 -0.96 7.12 -8.89
N ILE A 146 -1.72 6.12 -9.29
CA ILE A 146 -2.17 5.04 -8.42
C ILE A 146 -1.21 3.86 -8.56
N VAL A 147 -0.58 3.52 -7.44
CA VAL A 147 0.29 2.36 -7.32
C VAL A 147 -0.48 1.23 -6.63
N VAL A 148 -0.73 0.16 -7.38
CA VAL A 148 -1.32 -1.07 -6.84
C VAL A 148 -0.22 -1.82 -6.10
N SER A 149 -0.30 -1.86 -4.77
CA SER A 149 0.67 -2.50 -3.90
C SER A 149 0.15 -3.86 -3.42
N LEU A 150 0.83 -4.94 -3.82
CA LEU A 150 0.53 -6.30 -3.40
C LEU A 150 1.57 -6.78 -2.40
N THR A 151 1.12 -7.18 -1.21
CA THR A 151 1.99 -7.86 -0.23
C THR A 151 1.95 -9.36 -0.49
N LEU A 152 3.12 -9.96 -0.66
CA LEU A 152 3.27 -11.40 -0.87
C LEU A 152 3.55 -12.11 0.44
N SER A 153 2.83 -13.20 0.68
CA SER A 153 3.01 -14.09 1.82
C SER A 153 2.98 -15.56 1.37
N THR A 154 3.34 -16.48 2.24
CA THR A 154 3.29 -17.94 1.99
C THR A 154 1.90 -18.45 1.58
N ARG A 155 0.84 -17.81 2.04
CA ARG A 155 -0.54 -18.22 1.72
C ARG A 155 -0.86 -18.12 0.23
N GLN A 156 -0.13 -17.29 -0.54
CA GLN A 156 -0.36 -17.11 -1.97
C GLN A 156 0.54 -17.94 -2.87
N ASP A 157 1.41 -18.80 -2.32
CA ASP A 157 2.43 -19.52 -3.07
C ASP A 157 1.87 -20.32 -4.26
N ALA A 158 0.80 -21.08 -4.04
CA ALA A 158 0.12 -21.84 -5.08
C ALA A 158 -0.56 -20.97 -6.17
N ASN A 159 -0.84 -19.70 -5.87
CA ASN A 159 -1.59 -18.79 -6.73
C ASN A 159 -0.69 -17.75 -7.43
N LEU A 160 0.62 -17.79 -7.25
CA LEU A 160 1.55 -16.82 -7.81
C LEU A 160 1.39 -16.62 -9.33
N PRO A 161 1.27 -17.68 -10.17
CA PRO A 161 1.07 -17.49 -11.61
C PRO A 161 -0.22 -16.75 -11.95
N VAL A 162 -1.31 -17.03 -11.23
CA VAL A 162 -2.61 -16.38 -11.44
C VAL A 162 -2.56 -14.92 -11.00
N LEU A 163 -1.92 -14.61 -9.88
CA LEU A 163 -1.70 -13.24 -9.42
C LEU A 163 -0.90 -12.43 -10.44
N LEU A 164 0.15 -13.04 -11.01
CA LEU A 164 0.97 -12.42 -12.04
C LEU A 164 0.14 -12.00 -13.26
N ASP A 165 -0.65 -12.91 -13.81
CA ASP A 165 -1.47 -12.65 -15.00
C ASP A 165 -2.50 -11.55 -14.74
N ARG A 166 -3.09 -11.53 -13.53
CA ARG A 166 -4.07 -10.52 -13.15
C ARG A 166 -3.44 -9.16 -12.86
N LEU A 167 -2.23 -9.11 -12.33
CA LEU A 167 -1.47 -7.86 -12.17
C LEU A 167 -1.10 -7.23 -13.52
N ARG A 168 -0.88 -8.04 -14.56
CA ARG A 168 -0.69 -7.54 -15.93
C ARG A 168 -1.89 -6.75 -16.42
N ASN A 169 -3.12 -7.22 -16.12
CA ASN A 169 -4.33 -6.48 -16.48
C ASN A 169 -4.39 -5.09 -15.84
N TYR A 170 -3.93 -4.95 -14.59
CA TYR A 170 -3.78 -3.62 -13.98
C TYR A 170 -2.77 -2.77 -14.73
N ARG A 171 -1.62 -3.33 -15.09
CA ARG A 171 -0.59 -2.62 -15.86
C ARG A 171 -1.09 -2.18 -17.24
N GLU A 172 -1.80 -3.03 -17.97
CA GLU A 172 -2.40 -2.72 -19.27
C GLU A 172 -3.41 -1.58 -19.20
N ARG A 173 -4.02 -1.37 -18.03
CA ARG A 173 -4.88 -0.20 -17.75
C ARG A 173 -4.11 1.05 -17.33
N GLY A 174 -2.80 0.99 -17.19
CA GLY A 174 -1.94 2.13 -16.85
C GLY A 174 -1.67 2.32 -15.37
N TYR A 175 -2.01 1.35 -14.51
CA TYR A 175 -1.61 1.36 -13.11
C TYR A 175 -0.13 1.07 -12.97
N THR A 176 0.50 1.72 -12.00
CA THR A 176 1.83 1.38 -11.50
C THR A 176 1.73 0.21 -10.53
N ILE A 177 2.68 -0.72 -10.56
CA ILE A 177 2.64 -1.95 -9.76
C ILE A 177 3.79 -1.95 -8.75
N ALA A 178 3.47 -2.19 -7.48
CA ALA A 178 4.42 -2.42 -6.42
C ALA A 178 4.26 -3.82 -5.82
N ILE A 179 5.37 -4.51 -5.61
CA ILE A 179 5.42 -5.76 -4.85
C ILE A 179 6.08 -5.48 -3.51
N ARG A 180 5.41 -5.84 -2.42
CA ARG A 180 5.91 -5.65 -1.06
C ARG A 180 6.40 -6.98 -0.47
N PHE A 181 7.56 -6.92 0.18
CA PHE A 181 8.13 -7.98 0.99
C PHE A 181 8.28 -7.50 2.43
N ASP A 182 7.67 -8.19 3.36
CA ASP A 182 7.82 -7.92 4.79
C ASP A 182 8.96 -8.77 5.39
N ALA A 183 9.42 -8.39 6.61
CA ALA A 183 10.48 -9.11 7.33
C ALA A 183 10.17 -10.60 7.54
N ASN A 184 8.89 -10.96 7.59
CA ASN A 184 8.44 -12.34 7.77
C ASN A 184 8.24 -13.10 6.45
N THR A 185 8.62 -12.53 5.30
CA THR A 185 8.48 -13.21 4.01
C THR A 185 9.51 -14.33 3.92
N PRO A 186 9.09 -15.60 3.79
CA PRO A 186 10.01 -16.71 3.75
C PRO A 186 10.96 -16.65 2.55
N GLU A 187 12.18 -17.16 2.74
CA GLU A 187 13.21 -17.20 1.70
C GLU A 187 12.75 -17.92 0.42
N THR A 188 11.99 -19.01 0.58
CA THR A 188 11.43 -19.77 -0.55
C THR A 188 10.46 -18.94 -1.40
N LEU A 189 9.65 -18.09 -0.76
CA LEU A 189 8.78 -17.16 -1.49
C LEU A 189 9.60 -16.11 -2.23
N THR A 190 10.66 -15.59 -1.61
CA THR A 190 11.57 -14.64 -2.24
C THR A 190 12.18 -15.20 -3.52
N GLU A 191 12.64 -16.46 -3.54
CA GLU A 191 13.18 -17.11 -4.74
C GLU A 191 12.12 -17.28 -5.83
N LYS A 192 10.92 -17.74 -5.49
CA LYS A 192 9.80 -17.85 -6.46
C LYS A 192 9.40 -16.50 -7.02
N VAL A 193 9.38 -15.47 -6.18
CA VAL A 193 9.07 -14.11 -6.61
C VAL A 193 10.14 -13.57 -7.55
N LYS A 194 11.43 -13.75 -7.26
CA LYS A 194 12.50 -13.38 -8.19
C LYS A 194 12.27 -14.01 -9.57
N ASN A 195 12.04 -15.31 -9.61
CA ASN A 195 11.91 -16.05 -10.85
C ASN A 195 10.61 -15.76 -11.62
N HIS A 196 9.50 -15.44 -10.95
CA HIS A 196 8.22 -15.22 -11.59
C HIS A 196 7.85 -13.73 -11.71
N PHE A 197 7.92 -12.97 -10.64
CA PHE A 197 7.45 -11.58 -10.65
C PHE A 197 8.46 -10.61 -11.23
N LEU A 198 9.72 -10.70 -10.86
CA LEU A 198 10.73 -9.78 -11.39
C LEU A 198 10.93 -9.97 -12.88
N HIS A 199 11.10 -11.21 -13.35
CA HIS A 199 11.33 -11.47 -14.77
C HIS A 199 10.09 -11.34 -15.65
N ARG A 200 8.90 -11.68 -15.17
CA ARG A 200 7.68 -11.71 -15.99
C ARG A 200 6.83 -10.46 -15.85
N LEU A 201 6.75 -9.86 -14.68
CA LEU A 201 5.97 -8.64 -14.43
C LEU A 201 6.82 -7.39 -14.56
N ALA A 202 8.10 -7.42 -14.16
CA ALA A 202 8.99 -6.27 -14.00
C ALA A 202 8.25 -5.13 -13.26
N PRO A 203 7.93 -5.30 -11.96
CA PRO A 203 7.15 -4.31 -11.22
C PRO A 203 7.88 -2.97 -11.19
N ASP A 204 7.12 -1.88 -11.15
CA ASP A 204 7.70 -0.53 -11.13
C ASP A 204 8.40 -0.26 -9.78
N HIS A 205 7.87 -0.86 -8.70
CA HIS A 205 8.45 -0.75 -7.35
C HIS A 205 8.56 -2.11 -6.68
N VAL A 206 9.68 -2.35 -6.02
CA VAL A 206 9.83 -3.42 -5.03
C VAL A 206 10.01 -2.79 -3.66
N ARG A 207 9.13 -3.12 -2.73
CA ARG A 207 9.11 -2.60 -1.36
C ARG A 207 9.64 -3.66 -0.41
N LEU A 208 10.74 -3.34 0.26
CA LEU A 208 11.47 -4.22 1.15
C LEU A 208 11.44 -3.66 2.58
N SER A 209 11.02 -4.45 3.56
CA SER A 209 11.22 -4.06 4.95
C SER A 209 12.71 -4.00 5.25
N ILE A 210 13.20 -2.91 5.86
CA ILE A 210 14.61 -2.80 6.24
C ILE A 210 15.01 -3.91 7.22
N GLY A 211 14.08 -4.40 8.03
CA GLY A 211 14.30 -5.49 8.95
C GLY A 211 14.68 -6.84 8.29
N ILE A 212 14.44 -7.01 6.99
CA ILE A 212 14.94 -8.19 6.25
C ILE A 212 16.49 -8.20 6.22
N PHE A 213 17.12 -7.04 6.34
CA PHE A 213 18.55 -6.82 6.26
C PHE A 213 19.23 -6.73 7.63
N ASP A 214 18.49 -6.91 8.72
CA ASP A 214 19.03 -6.92 10.08
C ASP A 214 19.92 -8.16 10.28
N HIS A 215 21.20 -7.91 10.60
CA HIS A 215 22.25 -8.95 10.68
C HIS A 215 22.09 -9.87 11.88
N GLU A 216 21.36 -9.47 12.93
CA GLU A 216 21.22 -10.27 14.15
C GLU A 216 20.42 -11.56 13.94
N TYR A 217 19.56 -11.61 12.93
CA TYR A 217 18.60 -12.71 12.75
C TYR A 217 19.00 -13.79 11.74
N GLN A 218 20.04 -13.60 10.90
CA GLN A 218 20.30 -14.54 9.81
C GLN A 218 21.79 -14.68 9.49
N GLY A 219 22.30 -15.91 9.64
CA GLY A 219 23.70 -16.23 9.30
C GLY A 219 24.05 -16.01 7.82
N ARG A 220 25.31 -16.37 7.43
CA ARG A 220 25.88 -16.15 6.07
C ARG A 220 25.00 -16.58 4.89
N SER A 221 24.09 -17.54 5.07
CA SER A 221 23.15 -17.98 4.03
C SER A 221 22.13 -16.90 3.69
N GLY A 222 21.55 -16.24 4.71
CA GLY A 222 20.58 -15.18 4.51
C GLY A 222 21.17 -13.93 3.82
N GLU A 223 22.43 -13.59 4.08
CA GLU A 223 23.11 -12.48 3.42
C GLU A 223 23.24 -12.69 1.91
N ARG A 224 23.68 -13.89 1.48
CA ARG A 224 23.77 -14.22 0.04
C ARG A 224 22.43 -14.13 -0.66
N GLN A 225 21.36 -14.56 -0.02
CA GLN A 225 20.01 -14.49 -0.58
C GLN A 225 19.51 -13.04 -0.73
N ARG A 226 19.76 -12.21 0.27
CA ARG A 226 19.44 -10.75 0.21
C ARG A 226 20.18 -10.06 -0.92
N GLN A 227 21.48 -10.30 -1.05
CA GLN A 227 22.30 -9.77 -2.14
C GLN A 227 21.81 -10.27 -3.51
N SER A 228 21.45 -11.55 -3.60
CA SER A 228 20.87 -12.12 -4.82
C SER A 228 19.52 -11.46 -5.17
N LEU A 229 18.67 -11.15 -4.19
CA LEU A 229 17.41 -10.43 -4.41
C LEU A 229 17.66 -9.01 -4.93
N LEU A 230 18.53 -8.24 -4.29
CA LEU A 230 18.85 -6.88 -4.72
C LEU A 230 19.47 -6.87 -6.12
N THR A 231 20.35 -7.82 -6.41
CA THR A 231 20.94 -7.98 -7.75
C THR A 231 19.88 -8.27 -8.79
N ALA A 232 18.93 -9.19 -8.50
CA ALA A 232 17.84 -9.50 -9.40
C ALA A 232 16.92 -8.30 -9.66
N ILE A 233 16.60 -7.50 -8.63
CA ILE A 233 15.78 -6.29 -8.78
C ILE A 233 16.47 -5.28 -9.69
N ARG A 234 17.77 -5.05 -9.50
CA ARG A 234 18.57 -4.08 -10.28
C ARG A 234 18.78 -4.47 -11.74
N GLN A 235 18.52 -5.72 -12.11
CA GLN A 235 18.53 -6.14 -13.52
C GLN A 235 17.31 -5.60 -14.30
N HIS A 236 16.34 -5.04 -13.62
CA HIS A 236 15.13 -4.44 -14.17
C HIS A 236 15.10 -2.93 -13.85
N ASP A 237 14.36 -2.16 -14.60
CA ASP A 237 14.10 -0.73 -14.33
C ASP A 237 13.05 -0.59 -13.19
N THR A 238 13.39 -1.18 -12.05
CA THR A 238 12.51 -1.30 -10.86
C THR A 238 13.10 -0.46 -9.73
N GLN A 239 12.27 0.40 -9.15
CA GLN A 239 12.64 1.25 -8.02
C GLN A 239 12.64 0.44 -6.71
N ILE A 240 13.72 0.55 -5.93
CA ILE A 240 13.83 -0.09 -4.61
C ILE A 240 13.32 0.85 -3.54
N HIS A 241 12.31 0.41 -2.81
CA HIS A 241 11.69 1.18 -1.75
C HIS A 241 11.86 0.48 -0.40
N PHE A 242 12.68 1.04 0.50
CA PHE A 242 12.83 0.51 1.85
C PHE A 242 11.75 1.05 2.78
N THR A 243 11.08 0.12 3.49
CA THR A 243 9.99 0.41 4.43
C THR A 243 10.42 0.12 5.86
N GLY A 244 9.77 0.76 6.84
CA GLY A 244 10.00 0.51 8.25
C GLY A 244 11.29 1.15 8.79
N ILE A 245 11.71 2.29 8.23
CA ILE A 245 12.84 3.07 8.74
C ILE A 245 12.50 3.64 10.10
N ARG A 246 13.26 3.28 11.14
CA ARG A 246 13.02 3.65 12.54
C ARG A 246 14.17 4.49 13.12
N SER A 247 15.35 4.42 12.50
CA SER A 247 16.56 5.05 13.00
C SER A 247 17.45 5.60 11.87
N MET A 248 18.49 6.35 12.26
CA MET A 248 19.51 6.82 11.33
C MET A 248 20.31 5.64 10.75
N GLU A 249 20.53 4.58 11.51
CA GLU A 249 21.22 3.36 11.09
C GLU A 249 20.44 2.66 9.96
N ASP A 250 19.10 2.54 10.11
CA ASP A 250 18.23 2.02 9.06
C ASP A 250 18.34 2.85 7.77
N LEU A 251 18.44 4.18 7.92
CA LEU A 251 18.57 5.10 6.79
C LEU A 251 19.91 4.95 6.08
N ILE A 252 21.01 4.84 6.84
CA ILE A 252 22.36 4.61 6.31
C ILE A 252 22.37 3.27 5.56
N LEU A 253 21.87 2.20 6.18
CA LEU A 253 21.77 0.88 5.56
C LEU A 253 20.98 0.93 4.24
N SER A 254 19.86 1.66 4.21
CA SER A 254 19.06 1.83 3.00
C SER A 254 19.87 2.46 1.84
N ARG A 255 20.77 3.40 2.15
CA ARG A 255 21.69 4.02 1.16
C ARG A 255 22.74 3.04 0.67
N GLU A 256 23.36 2.28 1.58
CA GLU A 256 24.37 1.27 1.27
C GLU A 256 23.81 0.16 0.38
N LEU A 257 22.56 -0.22 0.62
CA LEU A 257 21.81 -1.19 -0.17
C LEU A 257 21.31 -0.62 -1.51
N GLY A 258 21.49 0.68 -1.76
CA GLY A 258 21.13 1.35 -3.00
C GLY A 258 19.63 1.54 -3.19
N GLY A 259 18.92 1.94 -2.14
CA GLY A 259 17.51 2.29 -2.21
C GLY A 259 17.25 3.57 -3.01
N ASP A 260 16.06 3.66 -3.61
CA ASP A 260 15.58 4.86 -4.28
C ASP A 260 14.64 5.66 -3.37
N TYR A 261 13.82 4.96 -2.59
CA TYR A 261 12.81 5.55 -1.71
C TYR A 261 12.86 4.94 -0.32
N VAL A 262 12.38 5.72 0.67
CA VAL A 262 12.27 5.32 2.07
C VAL A 262 10.98 5.79 2.69
N GLU A 263 10.46 5.01 3.64
CA GLU A 263 9.36 5.38 4.52
C GLU A 263 9.54 4.76 5.92
N GLY A 264 9.04 5.43 6.95
CA GLY A 264 9.07 4.91 8.30
C GLY A 264 8.84 5.97 9.37
N THR A 265 8.69 5.53 10.61
CA THR A 265 8.41 6.37 11.79
C THR A 265 9.57 7.30 12.16
N TYR A 266 10.78 7.04 11.68
CA TYR A 266 11.92 7.93 11.83
C TYR A 266 11.59 9.36 11.39
N PHE A 267 10.91 9.51 10.26
CA PHE A 267 10.56 10.82 9.70
C PHE A 267 9.41 11.52 10.41
N GLU A 268 8.55 10.79 11.12
CA GLU A 268 7.48 11.34 11.94
C GLU A 268 8.05 11.99 13.20
N ASN A 269 9.03 11.34 13.83
CA ASN A 269 9.72 11.85 15.01
C ASN A 269 10.51 13.14 14.71
N GLU A 270 11.14 13.24 13.54
CA GLU A 270 11.82 14.47 13.12
C GLU A 270 10.85 15.65 12.93
N LEU A 271 9.67 15.40 12.36
CA LEU A 271 8.64 16.42 12.20
C LEU A 271 8.12 16.92 13.56
N HIS A 272 7.94 16.04 14.53
CA HIS A 272 7.56 16.41 15.90
C HIS A 272 8.66 17.20 16.60
N ALA A 273 9.91 16.80 16.51
CA ALA A 273 11.05 17.52 17.07
C ALA A 273 11.19 18.93 16.46
N SER A 274 11.08 19.05 15.14
CA SER A 274 11.16 20.32 14.42
C SER A 274 10.00 21.28 14.75
N ARG A 275 8.78 20.75 14.96
CA ARG A 275 7.62 21.57 15.37
C ARG A 275 7.74 22.05 16.82
N THR A 276 8.32 21.23 17.69
CA THR A 276 8.55 21.61 19.10
C THR A 276 9.58 22.73 19.20
N LEU A 277 10.68 22.65 18.46
CA LEU A 277 11.71 23.69 18.41
C LEU A 277 11.20 25.03 17.86
N ARG A 278 10.30 25.01 16.86
CA ARG A 278 9.68 26.24 16.32
C ARG A 278 8.65 26.90 17.25
N ARG A 279 8.17 26.20 18.29
CA ARG A 279 7.29 26.78 19.31
C ARG A 279 8.04 27.51 20.45
N PHE A 280 9.34 27.29 20.53
CA PHE A 280 10.22 27.91 21.54
C PHE A 280 11.21 28.94 20.94
N ALA A 281 11.15 29.20 19.63
CA ALA A 281 11.85 30.25 18.92
C ALA A 281 10.88 31.37 18.53
#